data_c0ffeb6e2e59e84af06d3ddcd80526bb
#
_entry.id   c0ffeb6e2e59e84af06d3ddcd80526bb
#
_cell.length_a   1.000
_cell.length_b   1.000
_cell.length_c   1.000
_cell.angle_alpha   90.00
_cell.angle_beta   90.00
_cell.angle_gamma   90.00
#
_symmetry.space_group_name_H-M   'P 1'
#
loop_
_entity.id
_entity.type
_entity.pdbx_description
1 polymer ?
#
loop_
_entity_poly.entity_id
_entity_poly.type
_entity_poly.pdbx_seq_one_letter_code
_entity_poly.pdbx_strand_id
1 'polypeptide(L)'
;VNYPKDYLYFSNLYDYEKLPSLDNKKVLFVFGDSWTNNLYIDESTKHWCYLLKEKLQYDYVINVSNNYDSNYNIFDATRYVLCDDKFPMKQKNSLSKLKEFKVVVDWSTPMRDDTSVAKMYSPYNTATIPDLKSDKPNTKLWLDYVDKWFRVEMYSYDTQKRILFLQEFFNHNNIDWHMFMGFTPLVEKQYENTDYDLRKWIDKERFMFLNTFPNNMQDYLITTIDENFKDEININEMQFENTRKEFFSNEVFTGDGHPAERGLEIMSDIIYRNIK
;
A
#
# COMPACT_ATOMS: atom_id res chain seq x y z
N VAL A 1 -6.29 -3.69 20.87
CA VAL A 1 -7.44 -3.89 19.97
C VAL A 1 -7.73 -5.38 19.90
N ASN A 2 -8.97 -5.79 20.20
CA ASN A 2 -9.39 -7.19 20.08
C ASN A 2 -9.87 -7.46 18.65
N TYR A 3 -8.95 -7.85 17.78
CA TYR A 3 -9.31 -8.28 16.43
C TYR A 3 -10.10 -9.59 16.44
N PRO A 4 -10.98 -9.83 15.44
CA PRO A 4 -11.57 -11.14 15.21
C PRO A 4 -10.48 -12.24 15.11
N LYS A 5 -10.75 -13.45 15.58
CA LYS A 5 -9.76 -14.54 15.60
C LYS A 5 -9.27 -14.96 14.21
N ASP A 6 -10.01 -14.61 13.19
CA ASP A 6 -9.74 -14.88 11.77
C ASP A 6 -9.09 -13.69 11.03
N TYR A 7 -8.79 -12.61 11.78
CA TYR A 7 -8.00 -11.47 11.32
C TYR A 7 -6.64 -11.45 12.04
N LEU A 8 -5.61 -11.82 11.31
CA LEU A 8 -4.25 -11.95 11.84
C LEU A 8 -3.42 -10.77 11.33
N TYR A 9 -3.13 -9.84 12.22
CA TYR A 9 -2.34 -8.65 11.92
C TYR A 9 -0.91 -8.77 12.46
N PHE A 10 0.06 -8.41 11.62
CA PHE A 10 1.47 -8.45 11.94
C PHE A 10 2.16 -7.15 11.53
N SER A 11 2.54 -6.34 12.50
CA SER A 11 3.41 -5.18 12.30
C SER A 11 4.89 -5.55 12.31
N ASN A 12 5.22 -6.76 12.78
CA ASN A 12 6.59 -7.26 12.86
C ASN A 12 6.65 -8.68 12.30
N LEU A 13 7.54 -8.91 11.35
CA LEU A 13 7.75 -10.20 10.70
C LEU A 13 8.17 -11.33 11.67
N TYR A 14 8.61 -11.01 12.89
CA TYR A 14 9.05 -12.01 13.88
C TYR A 14 7.93 -12.59 14.76
N ASP A 15 6.73 -12.05 14.71
CA ASP A 15 5.59 -12.47 15.56
C ASP A 15 4.81 -13.69 15.02
N TYR A 16 5.25 -14.30 13.92
CA TYR A 16 4.55 -15.39 13.25
C TYR A 16 4.49 -16.73 14.00
N GLU A 17 5.20 -16.85 15.10
CA GLU A 17 5.12 -18.05 15.93
C GLU A 17 3.71 -18.31 16.49
N LYS A 18 2.86 -17.29 16.49
CA LYS A 18 1.48 -17.30 16.99
C LYS A 18 0.44 -17.69 15.94
N LEU A 19 0.84 -17.98 14.70
CA LEU A 19 -0.11 -18.38 13.66
C LEU A 19 -0.83 -19.69 14.03
N PRO A 20 -2.17 -19.72 13.89
CA PRO A 20 -2.92 -20.98 13.98
C PRO A 20 -2.56 -21.91 12.82
N SER A 21 -2.97 -23.17 12.88
CA SER A 21 -2.90 -24.04 11.70
C SER A 21 -3.84 -23.52 10.61
N LEU A 22 -3.29 -23.31 9.42
CA LEU A 22 -4.01 -22.84 8.24
C LEU A 22 -4.24 -23.98 7.23
N ASP A 23 -3.96 -25.23 7.60
CA ASP A 23 -4.13 -26.39 6.74
C ASP A 23 -5.58 -26.49 6.24
N ASN A 24 -5.74 -26.64 4.93
CA ASN A 24 -7.03 -26.70 4.24
C ASN A 24 -7.92 -25.47 4.43
N LYS A 25 -7.33 -24.28 4.67
CA LYS A 25 -8.02 -23.01 4.81
C LYS A 25 -7.89 -22.16 3.55
N LYS A 26 -8.87 -21.28 3.35
CA LYS A 26 -8.80 -20.19 2.38
C LYS A 26 -8.20 -18.97 3.05
N VAL A 27 -7.11 -18.43 2.53
CA VAL A 27 -6.35 -17.36 3.17
C VAL A 27 -6.14 -16.19 2.25
N LEU A 28 -6.50 -14.98 2.69
CA LEU A 28 -6.18 -13.73 2.04
C LEU A 28 -4.90 -13.16 2.67
N PHE A 29 -3.85 -13.03 1.87
CA PHE A 29 -2.64 -12.31 2.28
C PHE A 29 -2.72 -10.86 1.80
N VAL A 30 -2.47 -9.93 2.69
CA VAL A 30 -2.46 -8.50 2.39
C VAL A 30 -1.15 -7.90 2.89
N PHE A 31 -0.49 -7.16 2.01
CA PHE A 31 0.75 -6.42 2.31
C PHE A 31 0.55 -4.96 1.98
N GLY A 32 1.08 -4.07 2.80
CA GLY A 32 0.92 -2.64 2.55
C GLY A 32 1.52 -1.73 3.62
N ASP A 33 1.18 -0.46 3.54
CA ASP A 33 1.64 0.58 4.44
C ASP A 33 0.58 1.03 5.47
N SER A 34 0.55 2.33 5.78
CA SER A 34 -0.37 2.90 6.78
C SER A 34 -1.85 2.78 6.42
N TRP A 35 -2.22 2.67 5.13
CA TRP A 35 -3.58 2.46 4.69
C TRP A 35 -4.05 1.01 4.86
N THR A 36 -3.10 0.11 4.94
CA THR A 36 -3.30 -1.31 5.23
C THR A 36 -3.07 -1.61 6.71
N ASN A 37 -2.48 -0.67 7.45
CA ASN A 37 -2.22 -0.79 8.87
C ASN A 37 -3.44 -0.41 9.73
N ASN A 38 -3.61 -1.08 10.86
CA ASN A 38 -4.77 -0.90 11.73
C ASN A 38 -4.64 0.21 12.79
N LEU A 39 -3.58 1.01 12.78
CA LEU A 39 -3.30 1.97 13.85
C LEU A 39 -4.35 3.08 14.01
N TYR A 40 -5.08 3.39 12.93
CA TYR A 40 -6.05 4.49 12.89
C TYR A 40 -7.51 4.04 13.02
N ILE A 41 -7.72 2.77 13.38
CA ILE A 41 -9.04 2.16 13.42
C ILE A 41 -9.40 1.85 14.87
N ASP A 42 -10.56 2.28 15.31
CA ASP A 42 -11.10 1.88 16.60
C ASP A 42 -11.61 0.43 16.60
N GLU A 43 -11.95 -0.10 17.78
CA GLU A 43 -12.41 -1.49 17.92
C GLU A 43 -13.72 -1.79 17.17
N SER A 44 -14.48 -0.77 16.78
CA SER A 44 -15.78 -0.90 16.12
C SER A 44 -15.65 -0.92 14.60
N THR A 45 -14.58 -0.33 14.06
CA THR A 45 -14.38 -0.14 12.63
C THR A 45 -13.71 -1.35 11.99
N LYS A 46 -14.39 -1.96 11.03
CA LYS A 46 -13.82 -3.08 10.28
C LYS A 46 -12.87 -2.58 9.19
N HIS A 47 -11.64 -3.03 9.24
CA HIS A 47 -10.64 -2.71 8.22
C HIS A 47 -11.01 -3.26 6.84
N TRP A 48 -10.59 -2.58 5.76
CA TRP A 48 -10.90 -2.99 4.39
C TRP A 48 -10.44 -4.43 4.06
N CYS A 49 -9.30 -4.85 4.62
CA CYS A 49 -8.80 -6.22 4.45
C CYS A 49 -9.77 -7.26 5.03
N TYR A 50 -10.34 -6.96 6.22
CA TYR A 50 -11.32 -7.82 6.85
C TYR A 50 -12.63 -7.86 6.07
N LEU A 51 -13.12 -6.71 5.65
CA LEU A 51 -14.33 -6.61 4.81
C LEU A 51 -14.14 -7.36 3.48
N LEU A 52 -12.95 -7.25 2.87
CA LEU A 52 -12.61 -7.98 1.65
C LEU A 52 -12.59 -9.49 1.87
N LYS A 53 -11.99 -9.96 2.97
CA LYS A 53 -12.01 -11.38 3.36
C LYS A 53 -13.42 -11.92 3.46
N GLU A 54 -14.32 -11.16 4.12
CA GLU A 54 -15.73 -11.57 4.26
C GLU A 54 -16.44 -11.66 2.90
N LYS A 55 -16.25 -10.67 2.01
CA LYS A 55 -16.82 -10.67 0.66
C LYS A 55 -16.34 -11.84 -0.20
N LEU A 56 -15.07 -12.21 -0.07
CA LEU A 56 -14.46 -13.33 -0.78
C LEU A 56 -14.77 -14.68 -0.13
N GLN A 57 -15.37 -14.69 1.07
CA GLN A 57 -15.65 -15.89 1.86
C GLN A 57 -14.38 -16.70 2.18
N TYR A 58 -13.30 -16.00 2.56
CA TYR A 58 -12.07 -16.59 3.02
C TYR A 58 -12.12 -16.87 4.53
N ASP A 59 -11.44 -17.94 4.98
CA ASP A 59 -11.42 -18.32 6.39
C ASP A 59 -10.57 -17.35 7.22
N TYR A 60 -9.47 -16.86 6.65
CA TYR A 60 -8.52 -15.97 7.33
C TYR A 60 -8.07 -14.82 6.42
N VAL A 61 -7.77 -13.68 7.02
CA VAL A 61 -6.90 -12.66 6.44
C VAL A 61 -5.62 -12.55 7.26
N ILE A 62 -4.49 -12.54 6.57
CA ILE A 62 -3.17 -12.27 7.13
C ILE A 62 -2.75 -10.91 6.59
N ASN A 63 -2.80 -9.90 7.45
CA ASN A 63 -2.40 -8.55 7.13
C ASN A 63 -0.98 -8.29 7.65
N VAL A 64 -0.06 -8.06 6.72
CA VAL A 64 1.35 -7.75 6.99
C VAL A 64 1.62 -6.34 6.52
N SER A 65 1.48 -5.39 7.42
CA SER A 65 1.64 -3.98 7.10
C SER A 65 2.22 -3.23 8.27
N ASN A 66 2.91 -2.16 7.99
CA ASN A 66 3.46 -1.29 9.01
C ASN A 66 3.25 0.17 8.65
N ASN A 67 3.13 1.01 9.68
CA ASN A 67 3.01 2.44 9.48
C ASN A 67 4.32 3.00 8.88
N TYR A 68 4.20 3.85 7.86
CA TYR A 68 5.34 4.43 7.14
C TYR A 68 6.22 3.45 6.35
N ASP A 69 5.75 2.24 6.04
CA ASP A 69 6.50 1.33 5.19
C ASP A 69 6.75 1.93 3.81
N SER A 70 7.98 1.77 3.36
CA SER A 70 8.37 2.06 1.98
C SER A 70 8.03 0.89 1.07
N ASN A 71 8.08 1.12 -0.23
CA ASN A 71 7.88 0.07 -1.22
C ASN A 71 8.95 -1.04 -1.14
N TYR A 72 10.12 -0.74 -0.61
CA TYR A 72 11.13 -1.76 -0.33
C TYR A 72 10.67 -2.68 0.81
N ASN A 73 10.20 -2.12 1.93
CA ASN A 73 9.72 -2.91 3.07
C ASN A 73 8.50 -3.76 2.69
N ILE A 74 7.56 -3.20 1.92
CA ILE A 74 6.39 -3.94 1.40
C ILE A 74 6.85 -5.11 0.51
N PHE A 75 7.78 -4.84 -0.41
CA PHE A 75 8.37 -5.88 -1.27
C PHE A 75 9.08 -6.95 -0.45
N ASP A 76 9.93 -6.55 0.50
CA ASP A 76 10.71 -7.49 1.31
C ASP A 76 9.81 -8.33 2.23
N ALA A 77 8.77 -7.72 2.83
CA ALA A 77 7.77 -8.43 3.60
C ALA A 77 7.01 -9.46 2.75
N THR A 78 6.56 -9.06 1.56
CA THR A 78 5.87 -9.94 0.62
C THR A 78 6.76 -11.12 0.21
N ARG A 79 7.99 -10.83 -0.18
CA ARG A 79 9.00 -11.83 -0.54
C ARG A 79 9.29 -12.77 0.62
N TYR A 80 9.51 -12.22 1.81
CA TYR A 80 9.85 -13.01 3.01
C TYR A 80 8.72 -13.98 3.37
N VAL A 81 7.48 -13.52 3.36
CA VAL A 81 6.31 -14.33 3.72
C VAL A 81 6.05 -15.44 2.68
N LEU A 82 6.16 -15.12 1.40
CA LEU A 82 5.71 -16.01 0.32
C LEU A 82 6.85 -16.78 -0.38
N CYS A 83 8.08 -16.28 -0.33
CA CYS A 83 9.20 -16.83 -1.08
C CYS A 83 10.31 -17.45 -0.23
N ASP A 84 10.49 -17.02 1.04
CA ASP A 84 11.61 -17.46 1.86
C ASP A 84 11.36 -18.85 2.48
N ASP A 85 12.26 -19.81 2.22
CA ASP A 85 12.18 -21.16 2.77
C ASP A 85 12.39 -21.23 4.30
N LYS A 86 13.00 -20.20 4.87
CA LYS A 86 13.23 -20.09 6.31
C LYS A 86 12.06 -19.48 7.06
N PHE A 87 11.05 -19.01 6.34
CA PHE A 87 9.91 -18.38 6.97
C PHE A 87 9.07 -19.39 7.77
N PRO A 88 8.62 -19.03 9.00
CA PRO A 88 7.82 -19.93 9.85
C PRO A 88 6.52 -20.42 9.20
N MET A 89 5.97 -19.68 8.24
CA MET A 89 4.83 -20.13 7.44
C MET A 89 5.14 -21.45 6.72
N LYS A 90 6.30 -21.57 6.08
CA LYS A 90 6.71 -22.82 5.41
C LYS A 90 6.97 -23.97 6.38
N GLN A 91 7.38 -23.68 7.62
CA GLN A 91 7.61 -24.70 8.63
C GLN A 91 6.32 -25.23 9.26
N LYS A 92 5.34 -24.35 9.54
CA LYS A 92 4.06 -24.72 10.17
C LYS A 92 2.90 -24.85 9.18
N ASN A 93 2.85 -23.97 8.19
CA ASN A 93 1.75 -23.85 7.24
C ASN A 93 2.34 -23.68 5.83
N SER A 94 2.69 -24.78 5.18
CA SER A 94 3.10 -24.73 3.78
C SER A 94 1.97 -24.12 2.93
N LEU A 95 2.29 -23.16 2.03
CA LEU A 95 1.32 -22.61 1.07
C LEU A 95 0.61 -23.75 0.29
N SER A 96 1.32 -24.84 0.03
CA SER A 96 0.76 -26.04 -0.64
C SER A 96 -0.31 -26.77 0.16
N LYS A 97 -0.45 -26.51 1.46
CA LYS A 97 -1.49 -27.09 2.31
C LYS A 97 -2.74 -26.21 2.43
N LEU A 98 -2.68 -24.98 1.98
CA LEU A 98 -3.84 -24.11 1.92
C LEU A 98 -4.82 -24.66 0.88
N LYS A 99 -6.12 -24.54 1.17
CA LYS A 99 -7.15 -24.88 0.20
C LYS A 99 -7.14 -23.93 -0.99
N GLU A 100 -6.97 -22.65 -0.70
CA GLU A 100 -6.94 -21.55 -1.65
C GLU A 100 -6.27 -20.37 -0.98
N PHE A 101 -5.52 -19.56 -1.72
CA PHE A 101 -5.07 -18.28 -1.22
C PHE A 101 -4.96 -17.24 -2.31
N LYS A 102 -5.07 -15.99 -1.92
CA LYS A 102 -4.97 -14.83 -2.79
C LYS A 102 -4.06 -13.79 -2.12
N VAL A 103 -3.35 -13.03 -2.93
CA VAL A 103 -2.42 -12.00 -2.48
C VAL A 103 -2.90 -10.64 -2.96
N VAL A 104 -2.96 -9.66 -2.07
CA VAL A 104 -3.21 -8.25 -2.40
C VAL A 104 -2.05 -7.41 -1.86
N VAL A 105 -1.44 -6.59 -2.72
CA VAL A 105 -0.35 -5.69 -2.33
C VAL A 105 -0.78 -4.24 -2.56
N ASP A 106 -0.82 -3.49 -1.47
CA ASP A 106 -1.01 -2.04 -1.43
C ASP A 106 0.36 -1.36 -1.42
N TRP A 107 0.77 -0.83 -2.57
CA TRP A 107 2.02 -0.11 -2.70
C TRP A 107 1.89 1.32 -2.19
N SER A 108 2.87 1.74 -1.42
CA SER A 108 2.99 3.12 -0.95
C SER A 108 3.49 4.05 -2.07
N THR A 109 3.61 5.34 -1.77
CA THR A 109 4.22 6.28 -2.71
C THR A 109 5.64 5.83 -3.09
N PRO A 110 6.03 5.87 -4.38
CA PRO A 110 7.40 5.57 -4.80
C PRO A 110 8.47 6.42 -4.10
N MET A 111 8.09 7.57 -3.60
CA MET A 111 9.00 8.54 -2.97
C MET A 111 9.33 8.25 -1.50
N ARG A 112 8.79 7.19 -0.91
CA ARG A 112 9.23 6.72 0.40
C ARG A 112 10.49 5.89 0.25
N ASP A 113 11.61 6.45 0.72
CA ASP A 113 12.91 5.77 0.77
C ASP A 113 13.12 5.07 2.11
N ASP A 114 13.90 3.99 2.11
CA ASP A 114 14.27 3.20 3.29
C ASP A 114 15.44 3.75 4.08
N THR A 115 16.08 4.78 3.59
CA THR A 115 17.16 5.39 4.36
C THR A 115 16.58 5.91 5.67
N SER A 116 17.29 5.70 6.78
CA SER A 116 16.90 6.21 8.09
C SER A 116 16.70 7.74 8.10
N VAL A 117 17.30 8.42 7.15
CA VAL A 117 17.15 9.87 6.90
C VAL A 117 15.81 10.17 6.23
N ALA A 118 15.40 9.38 5.23
CA ALA A 118 14.16 9.60 4.49
C ALA A 118 12.91 9.14 5.26
N LYS A 119 13.01 8.13 6.12
CA LYS A 119 11.91 7.77 7.05
C LYS A 119 11.50 8.94 7.94
N MET A 120 12.43 9.82 8.30
CA MET A 120 12.16 11.00 9.12
C MET A 120 11.58 12.18 8.34
N TYR A 121 11.77 12.23 7.02
CA TYR A 121 11.54 13.45 6.23
C TYR A 121 11.03 13.17 4.81
N SER A 122 10.01 12.32 4.67
CA SER A 122 9.35 12.20 3.37
C SER A 122 8.92 13.59 2.89
N PRO A 123 9.27 14.04 1.67
CA PRO A 123 8.85 15.34 1.16
C PRO A 123 7.32 15.51 1.11
N TYR A 124 6.59 14.41 1.16
CA TYR A 124 5.12 14.39 1.24
C TYR A 124 4.59 14.38 2.68
N ASN A 125 5.44 14.27 3.68
CA ASN A 125 5.00 14.44 5.06
C ASN A 125 5.02 15.94 5.41
N THR A 126 3.95 16.63 5.06
CA THR A 126 3.77 18.07 5.28
C THR A 126 3.88 18.48 6.77
N ALA A 127 3.74 17.54 7.70
CA ALA A 127 3.95 17.80 9.12
C ALA A 127 5.42 18.08 9.47
N THR A 128 6.37 17.69 8.62
CA THR A 128 7.81 17.87 8.83
C THR A 128 8.40 19.08 8.11
N ILE A 129 7.66 19.76 7.24
CA ILE A 129 8.14 20.98 6.56
C ILE A 129 8.59 22.07 7.55
N PRO A 130 7.94 22.31 8.70
CA PRO A 130 8.47 23.24 9.70
C PRO A 130 9.83 22.84 10.26
N ASP A 131 10.10 21.53 10.38
CA ASP A 131 11.37 21.01 10.86
C ASP A 131 12.51 21.13 9.83
N LEU A 132 12.19 21.25 8.54
CA LEU A 132 13.16 21.53 7.48
C LEU A 132 13.84 22.90 7.61
N LYS A 133 13.24 23.81 8.37
CA LYS A 133 13.84 25.12 8.72
C LYS A 133 14.73 25.05 9.95
N SER A 134 14.87 23.88 10.58
CA SER A 134 15.67 23.72 11.76
C SER A 134 17.17 23.59 11.36
N ASP A 135 18.06 24.26 12.10
CA ASP A 135 19.52 24.14 11.95
C ASP A 135 20.09 22.80 12.47
N LYS A 136 19.23 21.79 12.66
CA LYS A 136 19.68 20.48 13.13
C LYS A 136 20.55 19.80 12.06
N PRO A 137 21.65 19.16 12.45
CA PRO A 137 22.59 18.51 11.52
C PRO A 137 21.92 17.51 10.57
N ASN A 138 20.93 16.75 11.07
CA ASN A 138 20.19 15.77 10.27
C ASN A 138 19.31 16.42 9.19
N THR A 139 18.74 17.59 9.46
CA THR A 139 17.94 18.36 8.49
C THR A 139 18.79 18.79 7.32
N LYS A 140 19.98 19.32 7.60
CA LYS A 140 20.93 19.75 6.56
C LYS A 140 21.39 18.56 5.71
N LEU A 141 21.72 17.44 6.33
CA LEU A 141 22.12 16.22 5.62
C LEU A 141 21.02 15.73 4.70
N TRP A 142 19.77 15.77 5.16
CA TRP A 142 18.62 15.36 4.36
C TRP A 142 18.36 16.32 3.18
N LEU A 143 18.43 17.64 3.41
CA LEU A 143 18.30 18.64 2.35
C LEU A 143 19.40 18.45 1.28
N ASP A 144 20.62 18.22 1.70
CA ASP A 144 21.74 17.90 0.81
C ASP A 144 21.50 16.60 0.01
N TYR A 145 20.88 15.59 0.63
CA TYR A 145 20.52 14.35 -0.05
C TYR A 145 19.43 14.58 -1.09
N VAL A 146 18.35 15.28 -0.71
CA VAL A 146 17.23 15.57 -1.63
C VAL A 146 17.72 16.41 -2.81
N ASP A 147 18.51 17.44 -2.57
CA ASP A 147 19.02 18.31 -3.63
C ASP A 147 19.97 17.57 -4.61
N LYS A 148 20.82 16.70 -4.11
CA LYS A 148 21.91 16.11 -4.90
C LYS A 148 21.60 14.73 -5.45
N TRP A 149 20.84 13.91 -4.72
CA TRP A 149 20.72 12.48 -4.97
C TRP A 149 19.30 11.98 -5.17
N PHE A 150 18.30 12.67 -4.59
CA PHE A 150 16.93 12.23 -4.72
C PHE A 150 16.43 12.46 -6.15
N ARG A 151 15.97 11.38 -6.77
CA ARG A 151 15.42 11.39 -8.14
C ARG A 151 14.12 10.59 -8.15
N VAL A 152 13.00 11.28 -8.27
CA VAL A 152 11.66 10.68 -8.25
C VAL A 152 11.53 9.58 -9.29
N GLU A 153 12.02 9.82 -10.50
CA GLU A 153 12.02 8.86 -11.59
C GLU A 153 12.75 7.55 -11.23
N MET A 154 13.84 7.63 -10.46
CA MET A 154 14.59 6.45 -10.04
C MET A 154 13.83 5.61 -9.02
N TYR A 155 13.15 6.25 -8.06
CA TYR A 155 12.34 5.56 -7.07
C TYR A 155 11.10 4.91 -7.69
N SER A 156 10.44 5.62 -8.62
CA SER A 156 9.35 5.08 -9.43
C SER A 156 9.83 3.87 -10.24
N TYR A 157 10.97 3.99 -10.91
CA TYR A 157 11.56 2.90 -11.70
C TYR A 157 11.92 1.68 -10.83
N ASP A 158 12.48 1.91 -9.64
CA ASP A 158 12.80 0.83 -8.70
C ASP A 158 11.53 0.15 -8.16
N THR A 159 10.49 0.91 -7.87
CA THR A 159 9.18 0.35 -7.46
C THR A 159 8.60 -0.52 -8.59
N GLN A 160 8.63 -0.05 -9.83
CA GLN A 160 8.17 -0.83 -10.97
C GLN A 160 8.95 -2.14 -11.15
N LYS A 161 10.27 -2.13 -10.96
CA LYS A 161 11.08 -3.37 -11.00
C LYS A 161 10.66 -4.37 -9.91
N ARG A 162 10.36 -3.90 -8.70
CA ARG A 162 9.86 -4.75 -7.61
C ARG A 162 8.50 -5.34 -7.93
N ILE A 163 7.60 -4.54 -8.50
CA ILE A 163 6.29 -4.99 -8.97
C ILE A 163 6.45 -6.10 -10.01
N LEU A 164 7.28 -5.86 -11.02
CA LEU A 164 7.54 -6.86 -12.08
C LEU A 164 8.16 -8.14 -11.52
N PHE A 165 9.09 -8.03 -10.56
CA PHE A 165 9.65 -9.22 -9.91
C PHE A 165 8.58 -10.03 -9.20
N LEU A 166 7.70 -9.39 -8.41
CA LEU A 166 6.61 -10.09 -7.72
C LEU A 166 5.59 -10.66 -8.71
N GLN A 167 5.25 -9.92 -9.76
CA GLN A 167 4.37 -10.41 -10.84
C GLN A 167 4.90 -11.71 -11.43
N GLU A 168 6.17 -11.73 -11.86
CA GLU A 168 6.79 -12.92 -12.43
C GLU A 168 6.86 -14.08 -11.44
N PHE A 169 7.21 -13.78 -10.19
CA PHE A 169 7.22 -14.78 -9.13
C PHE A 169 5.82 -15.38 -8.90
N PHE A 170 4.78 -14.54 -8.82
CA PHE A 170 3.41 -15.00 -8.60
C PHE A 170 2.90 -15.82 -9.79
N ASN A 171 3.13 -15.34 -11.00
CA ASN A 171 2.73 -16.02 -12.22
C ASN A 171 3.42 -17.40 -12.35
N HIS A 172 4.74 -17.47 -12.09
CA HIS A 172 5.50 -18.70 -12.13
C HIS A 172 5.00 -19.74 -11.11
N ASN A 173 4.54 -19.29 -9.96
CA ASN A 173 4.06 -20.16 -8.88
C ASN A 173 2.53 -20.34 -8.89
N ASN A 174 1.82 -19.87 -9.91
CA ASN A 174 0.36 -19.90 -10.04
C ASN A 174 -0.35 -19.30 -8.80
N ILE A 175 0.21 -18.23 -8.25
CA ILE A 175 -0.39 -17.49 -7.15
C ILE A 175 -1.39 -16.48 -7.73
N ASP A 176 -2.60 -16.47 -7.21
CA ASP A 176 -3.59 -15.44 -7.55
C ASP A 176 -3.28 -14.15 -6.79
N TRP A 177 -3.03 -13.07 -7.53
CA TRP A 177 -2.53 -11.82 -6.99
C TRP A 177 -3.17 -10.59 -7.61
N HIS A 178 -3.27 -9.51 -6.83
CA HIS A 178 -3.65 -8.18 -7.29
C HIS A 178 -2.82 -7.11 -6.57
N MET A 179 -2.58 -6.00 -7.24
CA MET A 179 -1.81 -4.88 -6.71
C MET A 179 -2.46 -3.54 -7.04
N PHE A 180 -2.17 -2.53 -6.25
CA PHE A 180 -2.54 -1.14 -6.52
C PHE A 180 -1.59 -0.18 -5.81
N MET A 181 -1.61 1.10 -6.25
CA MET A 181 -0.97 2.20 -5.53
C MET A 181 -1.96 2.81 -4.54
N GLY A 182 -1.54 2.99 -3.29
CA GLY A 182 -2.38 3.61 -2.26
C GLY A 182 -2.57 5.13 -2.47
N PHE A 183 -1.46 5.87 -2.58
CA PHE A 183 -1.48 7.33 -2.43
C PHE A 183 -1.18 8.14 -3.68
N THR A 184 -0.27 7.67 -4.52
CA THR A 184 0.23 8.44 -5.67
C THR A 184 0.31 7.54 -6.88
N PRO A 185 0.31 8.10 -8.08
CA PRO A 185 0.52 7.30 -9.29
C PRO A 185 1.88 6.59 -9.25
N LEU A 186 1.94 5.42 -9.85
CA LEU A 186 3.18 4.65 -9.97
C LEU A 186 4.24 5.41 -10.78
N VAL A 187 3.81 6.12 -11.81
CA VAL A 187 4.65 6.95 -12.67
C VAL A 187 4.00 8.32 -12.80
N GLU A 188 4.75 9.36 -12.46
CA GLU A 188 4.29 10.72 -12.68
C GLU A 188 4.22 11.07 -14.17
N LYS A 189 3.27 11.91 -14.56
CA LYS A 189 2.94 12.26 -15.95
C LYS A 189 4.15 12.67 -16.79
N GLN A 190 5.09 13.40 -16.20
CA GLN A 190 6.31 13.86 -16.89
C GLN A 190 7.27 12.72 -17.27
N TYR A 191 7.17 11.57 -16.64
CA TYR A 191 8.02 10.39 -16.89
C TYR A 191 7.33 9.32 -17.72
N GLU A 192 6.07 9.53 -18.10
CA GLU A 192 5.34 8.61 -18.96
C GLU A 192 6.01 8.45 -20.33
N ASN A 193 6.04 7.23 -20.81
CA ASN A 193 6.67 6.87 -22.08
C ASN A 193 8.18 7.17 -22.19
N THR A 194 8.87 7.34 -21.07
CA THR A 194 10.33 7.41 -21.01
C THR A 194 10.94 6.03 -20.78
N ASP A 195 12.28 5.95 -20.76
CA ASP A 195 13.00 4.71 -20.42
C ASP A 195 12.78 4.28 -18.95
N TYR A 196 12.25 5.16 -18.12
CA TYR A 196 11.89 4.89 -16.73
C TYR A 196 10.46 4.38 -16.57
N ASP A 197 9.68 4.29 -17.63
CA ASP A 197 8.29 3.81 -17.60
C ASP A 197 8.21 2.34 -18.01
N LEU A 198 8.10 1.47 -17.03
CA LEU A 198 7.97 0.03 -17.21
C LEU A 198 6.51 -0.45 -17.16
N ARG A 199 5.51 0.44 -17.01
CA ARG A 199 4.09 0.06 -16.89
C ARG A 199 3.58 -0.84 -18.01
N LYS A 200 4.14 -0.71 -19.21
CA LYS A 200 3.79 -1.57 -20.36
C LYS A 200 4.03 -3.07 -20.14
N TRP A 201 4.87 -3.43 -19.15
CA TRP A 201 5.20 -4.80 -18.78
C TRP A 201 4.39 -5.30 -17.56
N ILE A 202 3.70 -4.39 -16.87
CA ILE A 202 2.86 -4.73 -15.72
C ILE A 202 1.49 -5.19 -16.22
N ASP A 203 0.99 -6.29 -15.66
CA ASP A 203 -0.32 -6.83 -15.98
C ASP A 203 -1.43 -5.89 -15.52
N LYS A 204 -2.05 -5.19 -16.47
CA LYS A 204 -3.11 -4.20 -16.23
C LYS A 204 -4.42 -4.78 -15.71
N GLU A 205 -4.64 -6.09 -15.86
CA GLU A 205 -5.83 -6.77 -15.35
C GLU A 205 -5.67 -7.10 -13.86
N ARG A 206 -4.43 -7.17 -13.39
CA ARG A 206 -4.07 -7.49 -12.01
C ARG A 206 -3.50 -6.31 -11.23
N PHE A 207 -3.15 -5.23 -11.90
CA PHE A 207 -2.73 -3.98 -11.27
C PHE A 207 -3.79 -2.89 -11.47
N MET A 208 -4.56 -2.62 -10.41
CA MET A 208 -5.64 -1.63 -10.45
C MET A 208 -5.08 -0.21 -10.62
N PHE A 209 -5.76 0.60 -11.42
CA PHE A 209 -5.44 2.02 -11.65
C PHE A 209 -4.10 2.29 -12.33
N LEU A 210 -3.59 1.37 -13.16
CA LEU A 210 -2.23 1.48 -13.70
C LEU A 210 -2.05 2.62 -14.71
N ASN A 211 -3.01 2.84 -15.61
CA ASN A 211 -2.83 3.66 -16.81
C ASN A 211 -3.90 4.73 -17.03
N THR A 212 -4.92 4.80 -16.19
CA THR A 212 -6.06 5.71 -16.36
C THR A 212 -6.39 6.38 -15.05
N PHE A 213 -6.75 7.65 -15.12
CA PHE A 213 -7.29 8.35 -13.97
C PHE A 213 -8.66 7.72 -13.56
N PRO A 214 -8.90 7.49 -12.26
CA PRO A 214 -7.96 7.61 -11.14
C PRO A 214 -6.82 6.60 -11.24
N ASN A 215 -5.58 7.03 -10.95
CA ASN A 215 -4.38 6.20 -11.12
C ASN A 215 -3.79 5.67 -9.79
N ASN A 216 -4.51 5.87 -8.71
CA ASN A 216 -4.24 5.30 -7.39
C ASN A 216 -5.53 5.25 -6.56
N MET A 217 -5.49 4.59 -5.40
CA MET A 217 -6.66 4.42 -4.54
C MET A 217 -7.12 5.73 -3.91
N GLN A 218 -6.21 6.64 -3.55
CA GLN A 218 -6.57 7.94 -2.98
C GLN A 218 -7.40 8.77 -3.97
N ASP A 219 -6.94 8.88 -5.20
CA ASP A 219 -7.66 9.60 -6.24
C ASP A 219 -9.03 8.98 -6.48
N TYR A 220 -9.12 7.64 -6.48
CA TYR A 220 -10.40 6.96 -6.60
C TYR A 220 -11.36 7.35 -5.46
N LEU A 221 -10.90 7.31 -4.21
CA LEU A 221 -11.72 7.72 -3.05
C LEU A 221 -12.15 9.18 -3.15
N ILE A 222 -11.26 10.07 -3.58
CA ILE A 222 -11.58 11.50 -3.78
C ILE A 222 -12.71 11.67 -4.79
N THR A 223 -12.67 10.95 -5.91
CA THR A 223 -13.73 11.03 -6.94
C THR A 223 -15.09 10.55 -6.44
N THR A 224 -15.14 9.78 -5.35
CA THR A 224 -16.42 9.34 -4.75
C THR A 224 -17.06 10.38 -3.83
N ILE A 225 -16.29 11.36 -3.36
CA ILE A 225 -16.79 12.42 -2.46
C ILE A 225 -17.45 13.54 -3.25
N ASP A 226 -16.81 13.98 -4.33
CA ASP A 226 -17.29 15.10 -5.13
C ASP A 226 -17.06 14.81 -6.62
N GLU A 227 -18.15 14.93 -7.40
CA GLU A 227 -18.15 14.76 -8.84
C GLU A 227 -17.26 15.78 -9.59
N ASN A 228 -16.92 16.91 -8.97
CA ASN A 228 -16.01 17.90 -9.54
C ASN A 228 -14.56 17.42 -9.60
N PHE A 229 -14.19 16.41 -8.83
CA PHE A 229 -12.84 15.83 -8.84
C PHE A 229 -12.71 14.60 -9.76
N LYS A 230 -13.46 14.59 -10.87
CA LYS A 230 -13.38 13.49 -11.84
C LYS A 230 -12.17 13.58 -12.78
N ASP A 231 -11.40 14.66 -12.72
CA ASP A 231 -10.20 14.80 -13.52
C ASP A 231 -8.94 15.05 -12.67
N GLU A 232 -7.79 14.68 -13.22
CA GLU A 232 -6.49 14.76 -12.58
C GLU A 232 -6.07 16.21 -12.22
N ILE A 233 -6.53 17.19 -12.99
CA ILE A 233 -6.17 18.61 -12.83
C ILE A 233 -6.75 19.13 -11.52
N ASN A 234 -8.03 18.89 -11.28
CA ASN A 234 -8.73 19.36 -10.08
C ASN A 234 -8.16 18.75 -8.80
N ILE A 235 -7.77 17.48 -8.83
CA ILE A 235 -7.13 16.82 -7.68
C ILE A 235 -5.76 17.40 -7.39
N ASN A 236 -4.94 17.64 -8.42
CA ASN A 236 -3.61 18.21 -8.25
C ASN A 236 -3.68 19.64 -7.70
N GLU A 237 -4.62 20.46 -8.15
CA GLU A 237 -4.86 21.80 -7.61
C GLU A 237 -5.26 21.75 -6.13
N MET A 238 -6.13 20.81 -5.73
CA MET A 238 -6.56 20.64 -4.36
C MET A 238 -5.40 20.22 -3.43
N GLN A 239 -4.46 19.41 -3.90
CA GLN A 239 -3.33 18.94 -3.08
C GLN A 239 -2.37 20.08 -2.66
N PHE A 240 -2.35 21.19 -3.37
CA PHE A 240 -1.46 22.33 -3.12
C PHE A 240 -2.08 23.43 -2.25
N GLU A 241 -3.39 23.46 -2.05
CA GLU A 241 -4.04 24.48 -1.25
C GLU A 241 -4.24 24.08 0.21
N ASN A 242 -4.30 25.08 1.11
CA ASN A 242 -4.52 24.90 2.56
C ASN A 242 -5.89 24.27 2.94
N THR A 243 -6.75 24.03 1.95
CA THR A 243 -8.06 23.34 2.06
C THR A 243 -7.97 21.86 2.40
N ARG A 244 -6.77 21.28 2.36
CA ARG A 244 -6.55 19.83 2.53
C ARG A 244 -7.12 19.28 3.84
N LYS A 245 -6.98 20.01 4.96
CA LYS A 245 -7.49 19.51 6.27
C LYS A 245 -9.01 19.49 6.34
N GLU A 246 -9.69 20.49 5.77
CA GLU A 246 -11.15 20.55 5.74
C GLU A 246 -11.73 19.49 4.79
N PHE A 247 -11.06 19.30 3.66
CA PHE A 247 -11.47 18.30 2.68
C PHE A 247 -11.34 16.87 3.23
N PHE A 248 -10.25 16.56 3.93
CA PHE A 248 -10.02 15.22 4.49
C PHE A 248 -10.73 14.95 5.83
N SER A 249 -11.47 15.89 6.41
CA SER A 249 -12.31 15.64 7.58
C SER A 249 -13.74 15.32 7.17
N ASN A 250 -13.98 14.13 6.60
CA ASN A 250 -15.30 13.69 6.15
C ASN A 250 -15.52 12.20 6.43
N GLU A 251 -16.62 11.64 5.96
CA GLU A 251 -16.93 10.22 6.18
C GLU A 251 -15.99 9.23 5.45
N VAL A 252 -15.27 9.71 4.43
CA VAL A 252 -14.36 8.88 3.61
C VAL A 252 -12.92 8.95 4.11
N PHE A 253 -12.49 10.12 4.64
CA PHE A 253 -11.14 10.34 5.14
C PHE A 253 -11.13 10.92 6.55
N THR A 254 -10.15 10.51 7.33
CA THR A 254 -9.76 11.16 8.58
C THR A 254 -8.97 12.44 8.30
N GLY A 255 -8.90 13.37 9.27
CA GLY A 255 -8.23 14.66 9.10
C GLY A 255 -6.73 14.62 8.75
N ASP A 256 -6.10 13.46 8.87
CA ASP A 256 -4.71 13.19 8.45
C ASP A 256 -4.60 12.52 7.07
N GLY A 257 -5.74 12.31 6.37
CA GLY A 257 -5.81 11.76 5.03
C GLY A 257 -5.84 10.23 4.95
N HIS A 258 -5.98 9.52 6.08
CA HIS A 258 -6.21 8.08 6.06
C HIS A 258 -7.69 7.77 5.76
N PRO A 259 -8.00 6.60 5.18
CA PRO A 259 -9.38 6.20 4.98
C PRO A 259 -10.14 6.10 6.31
N ALA A 260 -11.28 6.79 6.42
CA ALA A 260 -12.26 6.61 7.49
C ALA A 260 -13.13 5.38 7.20
N GLU A 261 -14.09 5.07 8.08
CA GLU A 261 -14.93 3.86 7.97
C GLU A 261 -15.55 3.71 6.57
N ARG A 262 -16.15 4.76 6.05
CA ARG A 262 -16.74 4.76 4.70
C ARG A 262 -15.68 4.57 3.60
N GLY A 263 -14.51 5.17 3.74
CA GLY A 263 -13.38 4.97 2.83
C GLY A 263 -12.91 3.51 2.80
N LEU A 264 -12.82 2.86 3.96
CA LEU A 264 -12.46 1.44 4.07
C LEU A 264 -13.48 0.51 3.41
N GLU A 265 -14.78 0.82 3.52
CA GLU A 265 -15.83 0.10 2.82
C GLU A 265 -15.70 0.23 1.30
N ILE A 266 -15.51 1.45 0.80
CA ILE A 266 -15.33 1.73 -0.63
C ILE A 266 -14.08 1.02 -1.16
N MET A 267 -12.95 1.07 -0.43
CA MET A 267 -11.74 0.32 -0.79
C MET A 267 -12.03 -1.18 -0.94
N SER A 268 -12.69 -1.76 0.06
CA SER A 268 -13.06 -3.17 0.02
C SER A 268 -13.97 -3.50 -1.18
N ASP A 269 -14.92 -2.63 -1.51
CA ASP A 269 -15.84 -2.82 -2.62
C ASP A 269 -15.14 -2.77 -3.98
N ILE A 270 -14.30 -1.78 -4.22
CA ILE A 270 -13.61 -1.65 -5.49
C ILE A 270 -12.58 -2.76 -5.68
N ILE A 271 -11.84 -3.11 -4.63
CA ILE A 271 -10.89 -4.23 -4.70
C ILE A 271 -11.65 -5.51 -5.02
N TYR A 272 -12.74 -5.82 -4.30
CA TYR A 272 -13.56 -7.01 -4.55
C TYR A 272 -14.05 -7.11 -6.01
N ARG A 273 -14.51 -6.00 -6.60
CA ARG A 273 -14.99 -5.98 -7.99
C ARG A 273 -13.89 -6.29 -9.01
N ASN A 274 -12.65 -5.93 -8.70
CA ASN A 274 -11.51 -6.13 -9.60
C ASN A 274 -10.85 -7.51 -9.45
N ILE A 275 -11.05 -8.19 -8.32
CA ILE A 275 -10.35 -9.46 -8.03
C ILE A 275 -11.26 -10.69 -8.01
N LYS A 276 -12.55 -10.50 -8.30
CA LYS A 276 -13.58 -11.56 -8.32
C LYS A 276 -13.45 -12.50 -9.52
#